data_b5495aee7912a86a8f763b4bae9a9908
#
_entry.id   b5495aee7912a86a8f763b4bae9a9908
#
_cell.length_a   1.000
_cell.length_b   1.000
_cell.length_c   1.000
_cell.angle_alpha   90.00
_cell.angle_beta   90.00
_cell.angle_gamma   90.00
#
_symmetry.space_group_name_H-M   'P 1'
#
loop_
_entity.id
_entity.type
_entity.pdbx_description
1 polymer ?
#
loop_
_entity_poly.entity_id
_entity_poly.type
_entity_poly.pdbx_seq_one_letter_code
_entity_poly.pdbx_strand_id
1 'polypeptide(L)'
;MVGWFEIPVTNMERAKKFYEAVFNITISVHDLDGLIMGWFPFAPGKSGAMGSLVQHKMYIPSDTKGPLLYFSCRDLTIELNRVEDAGGIILQAKKTISEDHGFMALIKDTEGNRIALHSQN
;
A
#
# COMPACT_ATOMS: atom_id res chain seq x y z
N MET A 1 10.88 -14.50 -1.95
CA MET A 1 10.21 -15.44 -1.03
C MET A 1 8.72 -15.20 -0.99
N VAL A 2 8.22 -14.03 -0.53
CA VAL A 2 6.80 -13.71 -0.69
C VAL A 2 6.52 -13.47 -2.17
N GLY A 3 5.54 -14.22 -2.74
CA GLY A 3 5.25 -14.14 -4.17
C GLY A 3 4.05 -13.25 -4.51
N TRP A 4 3.19 -12.99 -3.55
CA TRP A 4 1.96 -12.22 -3.75
C TRP A 4 1.49 -11.66 -2.42
N PHE A 5 0.91 -10.47 -2.41
CA PHE A 5 0.27 -9.92 -1.22
C PHE A 5 -1.16 -9.49 -1.54
N GLU A 6 -2.02 -9.45 -0.53
CA GLU A 6 -3.39 -8.95 -0.66
C GLU A 6 -3.69 -7.98 0.46
N ILE A 7 -4.27 -6.84 0.11
CA ILE A 7 -4.67 -5.81 1.05
C ILE A 7 -6.20 -5.76 1.10
N PRO A 8 -6.82 -6.07 2.25
CA PRO A 8 -8.27 -6.00 2.37
C PRO A 8 -8.77 -4.56 2.21
N VAL A 9 -9.85 -4.40 1.44
CA VAL A 9 -10.50 -3.10 1.29
C VAL A 9 -12.02 -3.28 1.40
N THR A 10 -12.72 -2.24 1.87
CA THR A 10 -14.18 -2.26 1.95
C THR A 10 -14.85 -1.49 0.82
N ASN A 11 -14.09 -0.64 0.14
CA ASN A 11 -14.57 0.13 -1.00
C ASN A 11 -13.46 0.21 -2.05
N MET A 12 -13.57 -0.60 -3.09
CA MET A 12 -12.53 -0.71 -4.12
C MET A 12 -12.28 0.62 -4.83
N GLU A 13 -13.33 1.36 -5.18
CA GLU A 13 -13.18 2.66 -5.84
C GLU A 13 -12.36 3.63 -5.00
N ARG A 14 -12.68 3.73 -3.72
CA ARG A 14 -11.99 4.62 -2.80
C ARG A 14 -10.55 4.18 -2.59
N ALA A 15 -10.32 2.89 -2.37
CA ALA A 15 -8.98 2.33 -2.17
C ALA A 15 -8.11 2.54 -3.41
N LYS A 16 -8.66 2.25 -4.59
CA LYS A 16 -7.96 2.43 -5.87
C LYS A 16 -7.48 3.88 -6.02
N LYS A 17 -8.36 4.85 -5.77
CA LYS A 17 -7.99 6.27 -5.86
C LYS A 17 -6.85 6.62 -4.93
N PHE A 18 -6.89 6.12 -3.70
CA PHE A 18 -5.85 6.38 -2.70
C PHE A 18 -4.48 5.87 -3.18
N TYR A 19 -4.41 4.58 -3.53
CA TYR A 19 -3.14 3.96 -3.92
C TYR A 19 -2.60 4.52 -5.23
N GLU A 20 -3.47 4.83 -6.18
CA GLU A 20 -3.05 5.47 -7.43
C GLU A 20 -2.47 6.86 -7.19
N ALA A 21 -3.10 7.64 -6.30
CA ALA A 21 -2.64 8.99 -6.00
C ALA A 21 -1.31 8.99 -5.24
N VAL A 22 -1.18 8.13 -4.23
CA VAL A 22 0.02 8.08 -3.38
C VAL A 22 1.23 7.57 -4.16
N PHE A 23 1.06 6.47 -4.90
CA PHE A 23 2.18 5.79 -5.55
C PHE A 23 2.34 6.16 -7.04
N ASN A 24 1.45 6.98 -7.58
CA ASN A 24 1.47 7.37 -8.99
C ASN A 24 1.47 6.16 -9.91
N ILE A 25 0.51 5.29 -9.72
CA ILE A 25 0.33 4.04 -10.45
C ILE A 25 -1.10 3.94 -10.97
N THR A 26 -1.35 2.94 -11.82
CA THR A 26 -2.69 2.59 -12.28
C THR A 26 -3.03 1.19 -11.78
N ILE A 27 -4.19 1.06 -11.13
CA ILE A 27 -4.67 -0.22 -10.61
C ILE A 27 -5.76 -0.76 -11.53
N SER A 28 -5.63 -2.02 -11.90
CA SER A 28 -6.55 -2.72 -12.81
C SER A 28 -7.56 -3.52 -11.99
N VAL A 29 -8.85 -3.19 -12.11
CA VAL A 29 -9.91 -3.83 -11.32
C VAL A 29 -10.53 -4.99 -12.10
N HIS A 30 -10.69 -6.11 -11.41
CA HIS A 30 -11.26 -7.34 -11.95
C HIS A 30 -12.29 -7.91 -10.98
N ASP A 31 -13.42 -8.35 -11.50
CA ASP A 31 -14.43 -9.07 -10.71
C ASP A 31 -14.32 -10.56 -11.02
N LEU A 32 -13.84 -11.33 -10.05
CA LEU A 32 -13.65 -12.75 -10.17
C LEU A 32 -14.76 -13.47 -9.39
N ASP A 33 -15.96 -13.43 -9.96
CA ASP A 33 -17.16 -14.08 -9.39
C ASP A 33 -17.44 -13.59 -7.96
N GLY A 34 -17.53 -12.27 -7.81
CA GLY A 34 -17.82 -11.62 -6.52
C GLY A 34 -16.60 -11.28 -5.67
N LEU A 35 -15.43 -11.80 -6.01
CA LEU A 35 -14.16 -11.39 -5.41
C LEU A 35 -13.60 -10.24 -6.27
N ILE A 36 -13.71 -9.02 -5.78
CA ILE A 36 -13.26 -7.86 -6.53
C ILE A 36 -11.79 -7.59 -6.19
N MET A 37 -10.94 -7.60 -7.20
CA MET A 37 -9.51 -7.41 -7.05
C MET A 37 -9.04 -6.17 -7.80
N GLY A 38 -8.20 -5.38 -7.15
CA GLY A 38 -7.50 -4.26 -7.78
C GLY A 38 -6.02 -4.60 -7.86
N TRP A 39 -5.55 -4.99 -9.04
CA TRP A 39 -4.17 -5.43 -9.23
C TRP A 39 -3.22 -4.25 -9.34
N PHE A 40 -2.17 -4.28 -8.53
CA PHE A 40 -1.04 -3.37 -8.69
C PHE A 40 -0.34 -3.66 -10.02
N PRO A 41 0.37 -2.66 -10.60
CA PRO A 41 1.00 -2.84 -11.91
C PRO A 41 1.97 -4.03 -11.91
N PHE A 42 1.96 -4.78 -13.01
CA PHE A 42 2.91 -5.85 -13.23
C PHE A 42 4.28 -5.25 -13.55
N ALA A 43 5.30 -5.64 -12.79
CA ALA A 43 6.66 -5.12 -12.94
C ALA A 43 7.67 -6.28 -12.98
N PRO A 44 7.74 -7.02 -14.11
CA PRO A 44 8.66 -8.15 -14.22
C PRO A 44 10.11 -7.68 -14.13
N GLY A 45 10.96 -8.49 -13.51
CA GLY A 45 12.38 -8.19 -13.35
C GLY A 45 12.71 -7.22 -12.24
N LYS A 46 11.70 -6.68 -11.54
CA LYS A 46 11.91 -5.83 -10.36
C LYS A 46 11.81 -6.67 -9.09
N SER A 47 12.52 -6.26 -8.05
CA SER A 47 12.45 -6.91 -6.74
C SER A 47 11.09 -6.61 -6.08
N GLY A 48 10.73 -7.45 -5.13
CA GLY A 48 9.48 -7.31 -4.39
C GLY A 48 8.36 -8.19 -4.95
N ALA A 49 7.31 -8.33 -4.16
CA ALA A 49 6.14 -9.10 -4.54
C ALA A 49 5.15 -8.22 -5.30
N MET A 50 4.40 -8.83 -6.19
CA MET A 50 3.21 -8.24 -6.78
C MET A 50 2.02 -8.51 -5.88
N GLY A 51 0.93 -7.76 -6.05
CA GLY A 51 -0.22 -7.95 -5.20
C GLY A 51 -1.46 -7.22 -5.67
N SER A 52 -2.45 -7.23 -4.80
CA SER A 52 -3.79 -6.77 -5.11
C SER A 52 -4.46 -6.14 -3.89
N LEU A 53 -5.33 -5.17 -4.15
CA LEU A 53 -6.40 -4.81 -3.23
C LEU A 53 -7.50 -5.85 -3.40
N VAL A 54 -8.17 -6.25 -2.31
CA VAL A 54 -9.24 -7.26 -2.40
C VAL A 54 -10.46 -6.80 -1.61
N GLN A 55 -11.60 -6.70 -2.29
CA GLN A 55 -12.89 -6.40 -1.67
C GLN A 55 -13.73 -7.66 -1.63
N HIS A 56 -13.99 -8.14 -0.43
CA HIS A 56 -14.83 -9.31 -0.19
C HIS A 56 -15.18 -9.34 1.30
N LYS A 57 -16.34 -9.85 1.65
CA LYS A 57 -16.81 -9.86 3.05
C LYS A 57 -15.87 -10.62 4.00
N MET A 58 -15.05 -11.53 3.47
CA MET A 58 -14.07 -12.30 4.25
C MET A 58 -12.75 -11.57 4.43
N TYR A 59 -12.56 -10.43 3.77
CA TYR A 59 -11.33 -9.63 3.82
C TYR A 59 -11.59 -8.38 4.65
N ILE A 60 -11.05 -8.35 5.86
CA ILE A 60 -11.31 -7.29 6.84
C ILE A 60 -10.07 -6.44 7.04
N PRO A 61 -10.12 -5.14 6.71
CA PRO A 61 -9.00 -4.22 6.97
C PRO A 61 -8.70 -4.10 8.46
N SER A 62 -7.43 -3.85 8.79
CA SER A 62 -7.01 -3.62 10.17
C SER A 62 -5.75 -2.75 10.19
N ASP A 63 -5.66 -1.84 11.17
CA ASP A 63 -4.48 -1.04 11.43
C ASP A 63 -3.63 -1.58 12.59
N THR A 64 -4.07 -2.68 13.21
CA THR A 64 -3.41 -3.25 14.38
C THR A 64 -3.09 -4.73 14.25
N LYS A 65 -3.74 -5.44 13.34
CA LYS A 65 -3.63 -6.91 13.22
C LYS A 65 -3.12 -7.29 11.84
N GLY A 66 -2.44 -8.42 11.77
CA GLY A 66 -1.88 -8.96 10.55
C GLY A 66 -0.51 -8.40 10.20
N PRO A 67 0.06 -8.85 9.09
CA PRO A 67 1.38 -8.40 8.64
C PRO A 67 1.40 -6.92 8.32
N LEU A 68 2.58 -6.32 8.44
CA LEU A 68 2.83 -4.96 7.98
C LEU A 68 3.60 -5.04 6.66
N LEU A 69 3.03 -4.45 5.61
CA LEU A 69 3.66 -4.41 4.29
C LEU A 69 4.46 -3.13 4.14
N TYR A 70 5.71 -3.28 3.71
CA TYR A 70 6.58 -2.16 3.38
C TYR A 70 6.59 -1.97 1.88
N PHE A 71 6.18 -0.78 1.43
CA PHE A 71 6.31 -0.39 0.03
C PHE A 71 7.64 0.32 -0.17
N SER A 72 8.42 -0.17 -1.13
CA SER A 72 9.72 0.41 -1.46
C SER A 72 9.52 1.66 -2.30
N CYS A 73 10.10 2.76 -1.85
CA CYS A 73 10.05 4.05 -2.50
C CYS A 73 11.46 4.50 -2.86
N ARG A 74 11.57 5.35 -3.86
CA ARG A 74 12.84 5.97 -4.21
C ARG A 74 13.25 7.00 -3.15
N ASP A 75 12.30 7.86 -2.77
CA ASP A 75 12.37 8.76 -1.64
C ASP A 75 10.96 8.83 -1.07
N LEU A 76 10.75 8.23 0.09
CA LEU A 76 9.41 8.09 0.66
C LEU A 76 8.75 9.44 0.99
N THR A 77 9.53 10.52 1.08
CA THR A 77 8.98 11.86 1.26
C THR A 77 7.96 12.20 0.18
N ILE A 78 8.21 11.76 -1.06
CA ILE A 78 7.33 12.03 -2.20
C ILE A 78 5.96 11.40 -1.97
N GLU A 79 5.94 10.10 -1.65
CA GLU A 79 4.69 9.38 -1.38
C GLU A 79 4.02 9.90 -0.10
N LEU A 80 4.81 10.12 0.95
CA LEU A 80 4.28 10.58 2.23
C LEU A 80 3.54 11.91 2.10
N ASN A 81 4.06 12.82 1.28
CA ASN A 81 3.45 14.13 1.06
C ASN A 81 2.09 14.06 0.33
N ARG A 82 1.78 12.92 -0.28
CA ARG A 82 0.51 12.71 -1.00
C ARG A 82 -0.56 12.05 -0.14
N VAL A 83 -0.19 11.49 1.02
CA VAL A 83 -1.07 10.62 1.81
C VAL A 83 -2.32 11.35 2.29
N GLU A 84 -2.16 12.50 2.91
CA GLU A 84 -3.29 13.23 3.52
C GLU A 84 -4.27 13.75 2.47
N ASP A 85 -3.77 14.31 1.38
CA ASP A 85 -4.63 14.77 0.29
C ASP A 85 -5.38 13.62 -0.39
N ALA A 86 -4.80 12.42 -0.37
CA ALA A 86 -5.43 11.23 -0.92
C ALA A 86 -6.43 10.57 0.04
N GLY A 87 -6.57 11.09 1.25
CA GLY A 87 -7.54 10.60 2.24
C GLY A 87 -6.98 9.69 3.30
N GLY A 88 -5.66 9.48 3.34
CA GLY A 88 -5.01 8.68 4.37
C GLY A 88 -4.56 9.48 5.56
N ILE A 89 -3.92 8.79 6.50
CA ILE A 89 -3.42 9.38 7.74
C ILE A 89 -1.95 9.00 7.90
N ILE A 90 -1.12 9.95 8.32
CA ILE A 90 0.28 9.69 8.66
C ILE A 90 0.33 9.27 10.12
N LEU A 91 0.71 8.00 10.38
CA LEU A 91 0.83 7.47 11.73
C LEU A 91 2.21 7.72 12.33
N GLN A 92 3.23 7.63 11.50
CA GLN A 92 4.61 7.89 11.87
C GLN A 92 5.28 8.62 10.72
N ALA A 93 5.73 9.85 10.97
CA ALA A 93 6.48 10.64 9.98
C ALA A 93 7.79 9.94 9.63
N LYS A 94 8.40 10.36 8.52
CA LYS A 94 9.69 9.82 8.07
C LYS A 94 10.70 9.85 9.20
N LYS A 95 11.30 8.70 9.47
CA LYS A 95 12.36 8.58 10.46
C LYS A 95 13.46 7.67 9.97
N THR A 96 14.67 7.86 10.48
CA THR A 96 15.83 7.01 10.20
C THR A 96 15.63 5.66 10.88
N ILE A 97 15.85 4.58 10.13
CA ILE A 97 15.95 3.23 10.72
C ILE A 97 17.38 3.04 11.23
N SER A 98 18.35 3.21 10.35
CA SER A 98 19.78 3.16 10.64
C SER A 98 20.54 3.67 9.43
N GLU A 99 21.87 3.86 9.57
CA GLU A 99 22.71 4.26 8.43
C GLU A 99 22.58 3.30 7.25
N ASP A 100 22.50 2.01 7.54
CA ASP A 100 22.50 0.98 6.49
C ASP A 100 21.11 0.68 5.94
N HIS A 101 20.06 0.97 6.69
CA HIS A 101 18.68 0.55 6.35
C HIS A 101 17.78 1.69 5.90
N GLY A 102 18.28 2.92 5.88
CA GLY A 102 17.53 4.06 5.35
C GLY A 102 16.43 4.56 6.28
N PHE A 103 15.27 4.85 5.69
CA PHE A 103 14.17 5.53 6.35
C PHE A 103 12.88 4.75 6.24
N MET A 104 11.97 5.01 7.17
CA MET A 104 10.62 4.44 7.12
C MET A 104 9.59 5.47 7.55
N ALA A 105 8.35 5.22 7.18
CA ALA A 105 7.17 5.93 7.67
C ALA A 105 6.02 4.95 7.77
N LEU A 106 5.03 5.27 8.59
CA LEU A 106 3.80 4.49 8.71
C LEU A 106 2.62 5.35 8.32
N ILE A 107 1.73 4.80 7.53
CA ILE A 107 0.50 5.46 7.13
C ILE A 107 -0.70 4.55 7.36
N LYS A 108 -1.88 5.14 7.42
CA LYS A 108 -3.14 4.40 7.37
C LYS A 108 -3.82 4.76 6.05
N ASP A 109 -4.22 3.74 5.28
CA ASP A 109 -4.92 3.97 4.03
C ASP A 109 -6.38 4.38 4.28
N THR A 110 -7.14 4.60 3.20
CA THR A 110 -8.55 5.00 3.30
C THR A 110 -9.45 3.90 3.82
N GLU A 111 -8.95 2.66 3.88
CA GLU A 111 -9.72 1.49 4.30
C GLU A 111 -9.45 1.10 5.74
N GLY A 112 -8.48 1.75 6.39
CA GLY A 112 -8.10 1.44 7.77
C GLY A 112 -6.96 0.43 7.87
N ASN A 113 -6.19 0.21 6.80
CA ASN A 113 -5.00 -0.64 6.86
C ASN A 113 -3.77 0.18 7.22
N ARG A 114 -2.90 -0.41 8.04
CA ARG A 114 -1.58 0.16 8.32
C ARG A 114 -0.60 -0.31 7.26
N ILE A 115 0.07 0.65 6.63
CA ILE A 115 1.04 0.42 5.56
C ILE A 115 2.34 1.14 5.92
N ALA A 116 3.46 0.54 5.62
CA ALA A 116 4.77 1.16 5.81
C ALA A 116 5.39 1.58 4.47
N LEU A 117 6.13 2.67 4.50
CA LEU A 117 6.94 3.12 3.38
C LEU A 117 8.41 3.00 3.76
N HIS A 118 9.25 2.66 2.80
CA HIS A 118 10.69 2.52 2.99
C HIS A 118 11.44 3.15 1.83
N SER A 119 12.54 3.82 2.13
CA SER A 119 13.49 4.30 1.12
C SER A 119 14.89 4.40 1.73
N GLN A 120 15.91 4.35 0.87
CA GLN A 120 17.28 4.57 1.30
C GLN A 120 17.62 6.07 1.42
N ASN A 121 16.81 6.91 0.80
CA ASN A 121 17.01 8.37 0.77
C ASN A 121 16.03 9.09 1.67
#